data_9716632def3e033b3d6b40af39859f64
#
_entry.id   9716632def3e033b3d6b40af39859f64
#
_cell.length_a   1.000
_cell.length_b   1.000
_cell.length_c   1.000
_cell.angle_alpha   90.00
_cell.angle_beta   90.00
_cell.angle_gamma   90.00
#
_symmetry.space_group_name_H-M   'P 1'
#
loop_
_entity.id
_entity.type
_entity.pdbx_description
1 polymer ?
#
loop_
_entity_poly.entity_id
_entity_poly.type
_entity_poly.pdbx_seq_one_letter_code
_entity_poly.pdbx_strand_id
1 'polypeptide(L)'
;GKPIRTLFIDLEDTLITSEWDKVNGERHIKRPGVDKMLMYLSSMYEIYLVSNMDMTYGMEMVTQLDSHHVCSGYLFSDSMKLRNGSRVKDISYFSRDPKRVIVVDDNVNANEQPENVLVVKPFKNARRVKDTTLLDLIPILEGSDE
;
A
#
# COMPACT_ATOMS: atom_id res chain seq x y z
N GLY A 1 25.07 10.71 -1.05
CA GLY A 1 24.35 9.83 -0.14
C GLY A 1 23.86 8.55 -0.81
N LYS A 2 23.34 7.65 -0.02
CA LYS A 2 22.75 6.42 -0.56
C LYS A 2 21.51 6.73 -1.39
N PRO A 3 21.26 5.99 -2.48
CA PRO A 3 20.00 6.12 -3.20
C PRO A 3 18.83 5.85 -2.27
N ILE A 4 17.75 6.59 -2.45
CA ILE A 4 16.53 6.43 -1.65
C ILE A 4 15.86 5.13 -2.03
N ARG A 5 15.42 4.36 -1.04
CA ARG A 5 14.58 3.19 -1.26
C ARG A 5 13.13 3.63 -1.43
N THR A 6 12.40 2.95 -2.28
CA THR A 6 11.00 3.28 -2.59
C THR A 6 10.09 2.15 -2.14
N LEU A 7 9.02 2.51 -1.46
CA LEU A 7 8.01 1.56 -0.98
C LEU A 7 6.66 1.97 -1.55
N PHE A 8 6.11 1.11 -2.40
CA PHE A 8 4.73 1.23 -2.87
C PHE A 8 3.86 0.32 -2.02
N ILE A 9 2.79 0.85 -1.45
CA ILE A 9 1.89 0.06 -0.61
C ILE A 9 0.49 0.14 -1.19
N ASP A 10 -0.06 -1.03 -1.53
CA ASP A 10 -1.44 -1.17 -1.98
C ASP A 10 -2.40 -0.76 -0.86
N LEU A 11 -3.52 -0.15 -1.22
CA LEU A 11 -4.51 0.29 -0.25
C LEU A 11 -5.52 -0.81 0.10
N GLU A 12 -6.37 -1.14 -0.86
CA GLU A 12 -7.53 -1.99 -0.63
C GLU A 12 -7.10 -3.37 -0.17
N ASP A 13 -7.62 -3.79 0.98
CA ASP A 13 -7.36 -5.09 1.61
C ASP A 13 -5.89 -5.33 2.01
N THR A 14 -5.05 -4.31 1.90
CA THR A 14 -3.68 -4.32 2.42
C THR A 14 -3.54 -3.40 3.62
N LEU A 15 -3.95 -2.14 3.49
CA LEU A 15 -3.91 -1.15 4.58
C LEU A 15 -5.28 -0.82 5.14
N ILE A 16 -6.32 -0.98 4.34
CA ILE A 16 -7.67 -0.54 4.66
C ILE A 16 -8.64 -1.49 3.98
N THR A 17 -9.77 -1.75 4.63
CA THR A 17 -10.85 -2.51 4.00
C THR A 17 -12.15 -1.73 4.11
N SER A 18 -13.08 -2.03 3.20
CA SER A 18 -14.38 -1.39 3.18
C SER A 18 -15.44 -2.38 3.64
N GLU A 19 -16.34 -1.90 4.51
CA GLU A 19 -17.49 -2.65 4.98
C GLU A 19 -18.75 -1.84 4.74
N TRP A 20 -19.83 -2.51 4.44
CA TRP A 20 -21.13 -1.87 4.24
C TRP A 20 -22.19 -2.51 5.12
N ASP A 21 -23.03 -1.70 5.74
CA ASP A 21 -24.22 -2.16 6.43
C ASP A 21 -25.38 -1.18 6.22
N LYS A 22 -26.59 -1.64 6.56
CA LYS A 22 -27.81 -0.84 6.34
C LYS A 22 -27.87 0.44 7.17
N VAL A 23 -27.24 0.43 8.31
CA VAL A 23 -27.31 1.56 9.27
C VAL A 23 -26.27 2.62 8.95
N ASN A 24 -25.04 2.18 8.69
CA ASN A 24 -23.88 3.08 8.56
C ASN A 24 -23.44 3.32 7.13
N GLY A 25 -23.99 2.59 6.16
CA GLY A 25 -23.52 2.62 4.79
C GLY A 25 -22.13 2.05 4.64
N GLU A 26 -21.33 2.59 3.72
CA GLU A 26 -19.96 2.17 3.51
C GLU A 26 -19.03 2.83 4.53
N ARG A 27 -18.16 2.03 5.11
CA ARG A 27 -17.13 2.49 6.05
C ARG A 27 -15.78 1.93 5.63
N HIS A 28 -14.75 2.71 5.85
CA HIS A 28 -13.36 2.29 5.63
C HIS A 28 -12.70 2.03 6.98
N ILE A 29 -12.12 0.85 7.13
CA ILE A 29 -11.51 0.40 8.38
C ILE A 29 -10.03 0.19 8.16
N LYS A 30 -9.21 0.95 8.91
CA LYS A 30 -7.76 0.86 8.82
C LYS A 30 -7.27 -0.44 9.45
N ARG A 31 -6.30 -1.05 8.78
CA ARG A 31 -5.62 -2.22 9.35
C ARG A 31 -4.81 -1.81 10.58
N PRO A 32 -4.81 -2.63 11.64
CA PRO A 32 -3.99 -2.32 12.81
C PRO A 32 -2.52 -2.11 12.45
N GLY A 33 -1.93 -1.06 13.02
CA GLY A 33 -0.51 -0.76 12.84
C GLY A 33 -0.17 0.18 11.69
N VAL A 34 -1.15 0.63 10.90
CA VAL A 34 -0.89 1.52 9.75
C VAL A 34 -0.09 2.75 10.16
N ASP A 35 -0.56 3.48 11.16
CA ASP A 35 0.07 4.75 11.55
C ASP A 35 1.51 4.54 12.00
N LYS A 36 1.75 3.54 12.84
CA LYS A 36 3.09 3.23 13.34
C LYS A 36 4.00 2.81 12.21
N MET A 37 3.52 1.95 11.32
CA MET A 37 4.32 1.45 10.20
C MET A 37 4.73 2.58 9.26
N LEU A 38 3.77 3.43 8.86
CA LEU A 38 4.05 4.54 7.95
C LEU A 38 5.02 5.53 8.56
N MET A 39 4.81 5.90 9.81
CA MET A 39 5.70 6.85 10.50
C MET A 39 7.11 6.30 10.61
N TYR A 40 7.25 5.05 11.00
CA TYR A 40 8.56 4.44 11.19
C TYR A 40 9.29 4.28 9.85
N LEU A 41 8.61 3.72 8.84
CA LEU A 41 9.24 3.44 7.55
C LEU A 41 9.50 4.68 6.71
N SER A 42 8.81 5.79 6.97
CA SER A 42 9.03 7.04 6.24
C SER A 42 10.42 7.63 6.45
N SER A 43 11.13 7.19 7.49
CA SER A 43 12.53 7.61 7.70
C SER A 43 13.52 6.83 6.83
N MET A 44 13.10 5.72 6.24
CA MET A 44 13.95 4.81 5.45
C MET A 44 13.55 4.71 3.99
N TYR A 45 12.30 4.99 3.68
CA TYR A 45 11.71 4.87 2.35
C TYR A 45 10.98 6.14 1.97
N GLU A 46 11.01 6.47 0.68
CA GLU A 46 9.92 7.28 0.15
C GLU A 46 8.73 6.36 -0.05
N ILE A 47 7.57 6.73 0.52
CA ILE A 47 6.39 5.88 0.53
C ILE A 47 5.33 6.45 -0.41
N TYR A 48 4.83 5.60 -1.30
CA TYR A 48 3.68 5.91 -2.16
C TYR A 48 2.54 4.95 -1.84
N LEU A 49 1.38 5.50 -1.55
CA LEU A 49 0.16 4.72 -1.38
C LEU A 49 -0.49 4.55 -2.74
N VAL A 50 -0.90 3.34 -3.07
CA VAL A 50 -1.38 3.00 -4.42
C VAL A 50 -2.76 2.39 -4.35
N SER A 51 -3.72 3.02 -5.05
CA SER A 51 -5.08 2.51 -5.17
C SER A 51 -5.40 2.25 -6.64
N ASN A 52 -6.12 1.16 -6.93
CA ASN A 52 -6.63 0.92 -8.28
C ASN A 52 -7.92 1.65 -8.58
N MET A 53 -8.41 2.42 -7.62
CA MET A 53 -9.60 3.26 -7.77
C MET A 53 -9.26 4.60 -8.41
N ASP A 54 -10.28 5.35 -8.84
CA ASP A 54 -10.05 6.70 -9.32
C ASP A 54 -9.69 7.66 -8.17
N MET A 55 -9.12 8.80 -8.52
CA MET A 55 -8.65 9.78 -7.54
C MET A 55 -9.77 10.28 -6.63
N THR A 56 -10.96 10.49 -7.14
CA THR A 56 -12.08 11.02 -6.36
C THR A 56 -12.41 10.12 -5.18
N TYR A 57 -12.51 8.81 -5.45
CA TYR A 57 -12.78 7.82 -4.41
C TYR A 57 -11.54 7.57 -3.55
N GLY A 58 -10.38 7.43 -4.18
CA GLY A 58 -9.15 7.06 -3.47
C GLY A 58 -8.63 8.14 -2.53
N MET A 59 -8.89 9.43 -2.81
CA MET A 59 -8.43 10.51 -1.95
C MET A 59 -9.04 10.45 -0.54
N GLU A 60 -10.27 9.98 -0.41
CA GLU A 60 -10.87 9.81 0.92
C GLU A 60 -10.08 8.79 1.75
N MET A 61 -9.67 7.69 1.12
CA MET A 61 -8.91 6.65 1.81
C MET A 61 -7.51 7.12 2.18
N VAL A 62 -6.78 7.74 1.25
CA VAL A 62 -5.41 8.17 1.54
C VAL A 62 -5.36 9.29 2.58
N THR A 63 -6.35 10.16 2.59
CA THR A 63 -6.45 11.21 3.61
C THR A 63 -6.61 10.60 5.00
N GLN A 64 -7.43 9.55 5.11
CA GLN A 64 -7.61 8.83 6.36
C GLN A 64 -6.35 8.07 6.77
N LEU A 65 -5.68 7.44 5.81
CA LEU A 65 -4.50 6.60 6.08
C LEU A 65 -3.26 7.41 6.42
N ASP A 66 -3.00 8.49 5.66
CA ASP A 66 -1.81 9.32 5.84
C ASP A 66 -2.13 10.57 6.66
N SER A 67 -2.74 10.35 7.83
CA SER A 67 -3.15 11.46 8.72
C SER A 67 -1.97 12.30 9.20
N HIS A 68 -0.78 11.74 9.25
CA HIS A 68 0.44 12.44 9.67
C HIS A 68 1.24 13.00 8.50
N HIS A 69 0.75 12.83 7.27
CA HIS A 69 1.37 13.38 6.04
C HIS A 69 2.83 12.95 5.88
N VAL A 70 3.12 11.67 6.09
CA VAL A 70 4.48 11.13 5.98
C VAL A 70 4.77 10.47 4.63
N CYS A 71 3.74 10.23 3.81
CA CYS A 71 3.93 9.63 2.50
C CYS A 71 4.42 10.65 1.47
N SER A 72 5.21 10.18 0.51
CA SER A 72 5.75 11.02 -0.56
C SER A 72 4.73 11.31 -1.64
N GLY A 73 3.74 10.46 -1.81
CA GLY A 73 2.68 10.67 -2.78
C GLY A 73 1.64 9.58 -2.79
N TYR A 74 0.64 9.79 -3.63
CA TYR A 74 -0.49 8.89 -3.81
C TYR A 74 -0.69 8.62 -5.29
N LEU A 75 -0.94 7.35 -5.64
CA LEU A 75 -1.12 6.93 -7.02
C LEU A 75 -2.48 6.25 -7.16
N PHE A 76 -3.15 6.54 -8.26
CA PHE A 76 -4.50 6.03 -8.52
C PHE A 76 -4.54 5.31 -9.86
N SER A 77 -5.72 4.91 -10.30
CA SER A 77 -5.88 4.07 -11.49
C SER A 77 -5.24 4.66 -12.76
N ASP A 78 -5.19 5.97 -12.88
CA ASP A 78 -4.57 6.65 -14.03
C ASP A 78 -3.04 6.52 -14.09
N SER A 79 -2.42 6.12 -12.99
CA SER A 79 -0.97 5.86 -12.90
C SER A 79 -0.63 4.39 -13.11
N MET A 80 -1.62 3.56 -13.43
CA MET A 80 -1.44 2.12 -13.61
C MET A 80 -1.50 1.72 -15.07
N LYS A 81 -0.86 0.59 -15.37
CA LYS A 81 -0.90 -0.02 -16.68
C LYS A 81 -2.23 -0.76 -16.87
N LEU A 82 -2.80 -0.67 -18.07
CA LEU A 82 -3.97 -1.46 -18.42
C LEU A 82 -3.51 -2.77 -19.08
N ARG A 83 -3.88 -3.88 -18.50
CA ARG A 83 -3.56 -5.22 -19.00
C ARG A 83 -4.82 -6.07 -19.05
N ASN A 84 -5.24 -6.45 -20.26
CA ASN A 84 -6.44 -7.29 -20.47
C ASN A 84 -7.67 -6.76 -19.72
N GLY A 85 -7.88 -5.44 -19.77
CA GLY A 85 -9.02 -4.80 -19.12
C GLY A 85 -8.85 -4.52 -17.64
N SER A 86 -7.73 -4.92 -17.03
CA SER A 86 -7.46 -4.71 -15.61
C SER A 86 -6.32 -3.73 -15.40
N ARG A 87 -6.42 -2.93 -14.35
CA ARG A 87 -5.35 -2.02 -13.95
C ARG A 87 -4.34 -2.78 -13.09
N VAL A 88 -3.07 -2.72 -13.47
CA VAL A 88 -1.98 -3.37 -12.72
C VAL A 88 -0.89 -2.35 -12.41
N LYS A 89 -0.19 -2.59 -11.30
CA LYS A 89 0.94 -1.76 -10.90
C LYS A 89 2.14 -2.12 -11.75
N ASP A 90 2.83 -1.10 -12.26
CA ASP A 90 4.03 -1.27 -13.07
C ASP A 90 5.09 -0.28 -12.58
N ILE A 91 6.09 -0.79 -11.87
CA ILE A 91 7.15 0.04 -11.30
C ILE A 91 8.05 0.67 -12.38
N SER A 92 8.03 0.14 -13.59
CA SER A 92 8.81 0.73 -14.69
C SER A 92 8.28 2.10 -15.14
N TYR A 93 7.07 2.47 -14.72
CA TYR A 93 6.52 3.79 -14.98
C TYR A 93 7.21 4.89 -14.15
N PHE A 94 8.01 4.50 -13.19
CA PHE A 94 8.69 5.42 -12.27
C PHE A 94 10.19 5.33 -12.46
N SER A 95 10.86 6.49 -12.39
CA SER A 95 12.33 6.56 -12.59
C SER A 95 13.05 6.16 -11.30
N ARG A 96 12.96 4.87 -10.95
CA ARG A 96 13.62 4.32 -9.77
C ARG A 96 14.38 3.05 -10.15
N ASP A 97 15.46 2.81 -9.43
CA ASP A 97 16.22 1.56 -9.56
C ASP A 97 15.36 0.40 -9.03
N PRO A 98 15.02 -0.59 -9.88
CA PRO A 98 14.17 -1.70 -9.44
C PRO A 98 14.73 -2.47 -8.24
N LYS A 99 16.04 -2.47 -8.07
CA LYS A 99 16.69 -3.15 -6.93
C LYS A 99 16.41 -2.46 -5.60
N ARG A 100 15.90 -1.22 -5.63
CA ARG A 100 15.61 -0.43 -4.45
C ARG A 100 14.12 -0.16 -4.30
N VAL A 101 13.29 -0.94 -4.97
CA VAL A 101 11.83 -0.81 -4.93
C VAL A 101 11.21 -2.06 -4.34
N ILE A 102 10.33 -1.87 -3.37
CA ILE A 102 9.49 -2.92 -2.80
C ILE A 102 8.04 -2.49 -2.94
N VAL A 103 7.19 -3.44 -3.35
CA VAL A 103 5.74 -3.28 -3.38
C VAL A 103 5.12 -4.17 -2.32
N VAL A 104 4.32 -3.62 -1.44
CA VAL A 104 3.53 -4.40 -0.46
C VAL A 104 2.11 -4.50 -0.99
N ASP A 105 1.63 -5.72 -1.20
CA ASP A 105 0.34 -5.97 -1.81
C ASP A 105 -0.20 -7.31 -1.32
N ASP A 106 -1.51 -7.43 -1.22
CA ASP A 106 -2.17 -8.71 -0.91
C ASP A 106 -2.35 -9.58 -2.16
N ASN A 107 -2.15 -9.02 -3.35
CA ASN A 107 -2.35 -9.72 -4.62
C ASN A 107 -1.13 -9.53 -5.54
N VAL A 108 -0.31 -10.58 -5.65
CA VAL A 108 0.87 -10.53 -6.51
C VAL A 108 0.50 -10.33 -7.98
N ASN A 109 -0.65 -10.85 -8.41
CA ASN A 109 -1.09 -10.78 -9.80
C ASN A 109 -1.52 -9.38 -10.24
N ALA A 110 -1.69 -8.47 -9.30
CA ALA A 110 -1.98 -7.07 -9.59
C ALA A 110 -0.73 -6.26 -9.93
N ASN A 111 0.40 -6.94 -10.19
CA ASN A 111 1.71 -6.32 -10.39
C ASN A 111 2.41 -6.89 -11.63
N GLU A 112 3.07 -6.03 -12.40
CA GLU A 112 3.89 -6.45 -13.53
C GLU A 112 5.23 -7.05 -13.09
N GLN A 113 5.73 -6.66 -11.92
CA GLN A 113 7.01 -7.15 -11.41
C GLN A 113 6.78 -7.95 -10.12
N PRO A 114 6.39 -9.23 -10.22
CA PRO A 114 6.12 -10.03 -9.03
C PRO A 114 7.35 -10.21 -8.13
N GLU A 115 8.54 -10.14 -8.69
CA GLU A 115 9.80 -10.25 -7.94
C GLU A 115 10.03 -9.09 -6.97
N ASN A 116 9.33 -7.97 -7.16
CA ASN A 116 9.42 -6.81 -6.29
C ASN A 116 8.34 -6.79 -5.21
N VAL A 117 7.43 -7.77 -5.23
CA VAL A 117 6.25 -7.77 -4.36
C VAL A 117 6.50 -8.58 -3.10
N LEU A 118 6.30 -7.93 -1.96
CA LEU A 118 6.17 -8.58 -0.67
C LEU A 118 4.68 -8.80 -0.44
N VAL A 119 4.26 -10.06 -0.59
CA VAL A 119 2.84 -10.42 -0.52
C VAL A 119 2.43 -10.55 0.94
N VAL A 120 1.33 -9.90 1.29
CA VAL A 120 0.78 -9.96 2.64
C VAL A 120 -0.60 -10.61 2.63
N LYS A 121 -0.99 -11.12 3.78
CA LYS A 121 -2.33 -11.67 3.97
C LYS A 121 -3.37 -10.57 3.76
N PRO A 122 -4.46 -10.83 3.00
CA PRO A 122 -5.52 -9.83 2.82
C PRO A 122 -6.15 -9.43 4.15
N PHE A 123 -6.46 -8.14 4.27
CA PHE A 123 -7.17 -7.59 5.42
C PHE A 123 -8.66 -7.50 5.08
N LYS A 124 -9.40 -8.52 5.50
CA LYS A 124 -10.86 -8.61 5.36
C LYS A 124 -11.42 -9.05 6.70
N ASN A 125 -12.71 -8.84 6.94
CA ASN A 125 -13.35 -9.23 8.20
C ASN A 125 -12.67 -8.60 9.44
N ALA A 126 -12.48 -7.29 9.38
CA ALA A 126 -11.69 -6.51 10.35
C ALA A 126 -12.08 -6.72 11.81
N ARG A 127 -13.26 -7.23 12.10
CA ARG A 127 -13.77 -7.38 13.47
C ARG A 127 -13.44 -8.69 14.15
N ARG A 128 -12.92 -9.67 13.41
CA ARG A 128 -12.84 -11.05 13.90
C ARG A 128 -11.44 -11.51 14.25
N VAL A 129 -10.42 -10.80 13.82
CA VAL A 129 -9.06 -11.32 13.92
C VAL A 129 -8.13 -10.25 14.47
N LYS A 130 -7.33 -10.64 15.43
CA LYS A 130 -6.20 -9.84 15.86
C LYS A 130 -5.20 -9.83 14.70
N ASP A 131 -4.95 -8.67 14.14
CA ASP A 131 -4.12 -8.52 12.96
C ASP A 131 -2.82 -7.79 13.32
N THR A 132 -1.69 -8.48 13.21
CA THR A 132 -0.36 -7.91 13.47
C THR A 132 0.48 -7.83 12.19
N THR A 133 -0.11 -8.06 11.04
CA THR A 133 0.62 -8.16 9.77
C THR A 133 1.49 -6.94 9.50
N LEU A 134 0.94 -5.73 9.65
CA LEU A 134 1.70 -4.52 9.36
C LEU A 134 2.85 -4.30 10.34
N LEU A 135 2.63 -4.57 11.61
CA LEU A 135 3.69 -4.47 12.61
C LEU A 135 4.80 -5.49 12.35
N ASP A 136 4.44 -6.67 11.90
CA ASP A 136 5.40 -7.73 11.58
C ASP A 136 6.22 -7.41 10.33
N LEU A 137 5.72 -6.55 9.45
CA LEU A 137 6.46 -6.09 8.27
C LEU A 137 7.61 -5.14 8.63
N ILE A 138 7.49 -4.42 9.73
CA ILE A 138 8.47 -3.38 10.07
C ILE A 138 9.90 -3.93 10.13
N PRO A 139 10.20 -5.01 10.88
CA PRO A 139 11.56 -5.54 10.90
C PRO A 139 12.01 -6.11 9.56
N ILE A 140 11.09 -6.67 8.77
CA ILE A 140 11.41 -7.20 7.44
C ILE A 140 11.86 -6.07 6.52
N LEU A 141 11.10 -4.97 6.47
CA LEU A 141 11.40 -3.83 5.61
C LEU A 141 12.61 -3.03 6.11
N GLU A 142 12.81 -2.97 7.42
CA GLU A 142 13.98 -2.34 8.01
C GLU A 142 15.26 -3.06 7.59
N GLY A 143 15.26 -4.40 7.56
CA GLY A 143 16.43 -5.21 7.22
C GLY A 143 16.65 -5.41 5.73
N SER A 144 15.76 -4.94 4.86
CA SER A 144 15.79 -5.24 3.43
C SER A 144 16.92 -4.54 2.66
N ASP A 145 17.71 -3.69 3.31
CA ASP A 145 18.82 -2.96 2.70
C ASP A 145 20.13 -3.76 2.72
N GLU A 146 20.12 -4.95 3.26
CA GLU A 146 21.29 -5.81 3.35
C GLU A 146 21.57 -6.56 2.04
#